data_6104a55b16c7dc0556fb0bf2d35991bd
#
_entry.id   6104a55b16c7dc0556fb0bf2d35991bd
#
_cell.length_a   1.000
_cell.length_b   1.000
_cell.length_c   1.000
_cell.angle_alpha   90.00
_cell.angle_beta   90.00
_cell.angle_gamma   90.00
#
_symmetry.space_group_name_H-M   'P 1'
#
loop_
_entity.id
_entity.type
_entity.pdbx_description
1 polymer ?
#
loop_
_entity_poly.entity_id
_entity_poly.type
_entity_poly.pdbx_seq_one_letter_code
_entity_poly.pdbx_strand_id
1 'polypeptide(L)'
;MRLTAPIRESAVIALESLWSHKLRSFLTLLGVIIAVTALIGVVSAVNGLNTYVAERLANFGANAFYVTRYPIITNAKDFLEARRHNKKLTFDDMEYLAEHMTLAEQVGAQDWRTKDVRGGNQSIDDVGLRGATPNIIDISTDKIATGRFFSESEYSHRSAVAVIGADIADRFFASVDPLGKSILVDGSPFEVIGVADRNGTVFGQSQDNFVYVPLTTMYKVWGNEGPDAQGIWVAVKCSSPDVMEQAKGQARAFMRARRHQDFNDKDFFGIISSESVTGLWNQIFGGIANASIGIVSVFLVIGGVVIMNIMLASVTERTQEIGLRKSVGARRRDILMQFVVESSVMSAVGGIIGVLLAIVVTRVIAGLTPMPMRTPLSVVGFAVAVSTVVGLFFGLWPAMKASKLDPVTALHTE
;
A
#
# COMPACT_ATOMS: atom_id res chain seq x y z
N MET A 1 -45.48 -24.31 10.35
CA MET A 1 -46.22 -23.39 9.50
C MET A 1 -45.23 -22.38 8.93
N ARG A 2 -45.11 -22.29 7.58
CA ARG A 2 -43.95 -21.80 6.80
C ARG A 2 -43.68 -20.30 6.98
N LEU A 3 -42.59 -19.96 7.69
CA LEU A 3 -42.04 -18.60 7.85
C LEU A 3 -41.48 -18.00 6.53
N THR A 4 -41.44 -18.77 5.46
CA THR A 4 -40.79 -18.38 4.17
C THR A 4 -41.72 -17.65 3.20
N ALA A 5 -43.05 -17.84 3.28
CA ALA A 5 -43.99 -17.18 2.39
C ALA A 5 -44.08 -15.65 2.61
N PRO A 6 -44.20 -15.12 3.85
CA PRO A 6 -44.32 -13.67 4.06
C PRO A 6 -43.03 -12.90 3.74
N ILE A 7 -41.83 -13.52 3.87
CA ILE A 7 -40.55 -12.87 3.55
C ILE A 7 -40.39 -12.68 2.04
N ARG A 8 -40.74 -13.69 1.26
CA ARG A 8 -40.66 -13.63 -0.23
C ARG A 8 -41.62 -12.57 -0.79
N GLU A 9 -42.88 -12.53 -0.28
CA GLU A 9 -43.86 -11.52 -0.71
C GLU A 9 -43.39 -10.11 -0.31
N SER A 10 -42.88 -9.92 0.89
CA SER A 10 -42.33 -8.64 1.34
C SER A 10 -41.13 -8.17 0.50
N ALA A 11 -40.28 -9.08 0.09
CA ALA A 11 -39.13 -8.77 -0.82
C ALA A 11 -39.59 -8.36 -2.23
N VAL A 12 -40.64 -9.00 -2.76
CA VAL A 12 -41.21 -8.63 -4.09
C VAL A 12 -41.87 -7.24 -3.99
N ILE A 13 -42.63 -6.97 -2.96
CA ILE A 13 -43.27 -5.66 -2.71
C ILE A 13 -42.17 -4.57 -2.58
N ALA A 14 -41.06 -4.87 -1.89
CA ALA A 14 -39.93 -3.94 -1.77
C ALA A 14 -39.32 -3.60 -3.14
N LEU A 15 -39.16 -4.58 -4.01
CA LEU A 15 -38.64 -4.37 -5.37
C LEU A 15 -39.59 -3.59 -6.26
N GLU A 16 -40.93 -3.86 -6.18
CA GLU A 16 -41.95 -3.10 -6.90
C GLU A 16 -42.02 -1.63 -6.42
N SER A 17 -41.90 -1.41 -5.10
CA SER A 17 -41.82 -0.06 -4.53
C SER A 17 -40.64 0.76 -5.02
N LEU A 18 -39.50 0.12 -5.30
CA LEU A 18 -38.33 0.78 -5.90
C LEU A 18 -38.60 1.33 -7.31
N TRP A 19 -39.43 0.63 -8.10
CA TRP A 19 -39.74 1.02 -9.47
C TRP A 19 -40.85 2.08 -9.54
N SER A 20 -41.80 2.10 -8.61
CA SER A 20 -42.92 3.04 -8.60
C SER A 20 -42.49 4.48 -8.22
N HIS A 21 -41.46 4.66 -7.38
CA HIS A 21 -40.95 5.97 -6.95
C HIS A 21 -39.46 6.16 -7.18
N LYS A 22 -39.03 6.13 -8.45
CA LYS A 22 -37.63 6.10 -8.90
C LYS A 22 -36.72 7.15 -8.25
N LEU A 23 -37.14 8.41 -8.18
CA LEU A 23 -36.35 9.51 -7.60
C LEU A 23 -36.13 9.32 -6.11
N ARG A 24 -37.16 8.90 -5.37
CA ARG A 24 -37.09 8.66 -3.94
C ARG A 24 -36.17 7.46 -3.64
N SER A 25 -36.37 6.38 -4.38
CA SER A 25 -35.54 5.16 -4.26
C SER A 25 -34.07 5.43 -4.57
N PHE A 26 -33.78 6.20 -5.63
CA PHE A 26 -32.42 6.60 -5.98
C PHE A 26 -31.77 7.43 -4.86
N LEU A 27 -32.46 8.44 -4.33
CA LEU A 27 -31.92 9.26 -3.25
C LEU A 27 -31.73 8.46 -1.95
N THR A 28 -32.61 7.48 -1.68
CA THR A 28 -32.46 6.58 -0.52
C THR A 28 -31.22 5.71 -0.63
N LEU A 29 -31.02 5.12 -1.81
CA LEU A 29 -29.92 4.21 -2.05
C LEU A 29 -28.58 4.93 -2.19
N LEU A 30 -28.60 6.21 -2.61
CA LEU A 30 -27.38 6.97 -2.93
C LEU A 30 -26.41 7.01 -1.74
N GLY A 31 -26.91 7.25 -0.53
CA GLY A 31 -26.08 7.28 0.68
C GLY A 31 -25.38 5.94 0.94
N VAL A 32 -26.12 4.83 0.79
CA VAL A 32 -25.59 3.48 0.96
C VAL A 32 -24.63 3.12 -0.17
N ILE A 33 -24.98 3.47 -1.42
CA ILE A 33 -24.11 3.24 -2.58
C ILE A 33 -22.78 3.95 -2.41
N ILE A 34 -22.76 5.22 -2.04
CA ILE A 34 -21.54 6.00 -1.82
C ILE A 34 -20.72 5.38 -0.68
N ALA A 35 -21.35 5.04 0.44
CA ALA A 35 -20.67 4.47 1.59
C ALA A 35 -20.00 3.13 1.25
N VAL A 36 -20.72 2.22 0.57
CA VAL A 36 -20.20 0.91 0.16
C VAL A 36 -19.10 1.06 -0.89
N THR A 37 -19.29 1.95 -1.87
CA THR A 37 -18.28 2.24 -2.90
C THR A 37 -17.00 2.78 -2.28
N ALA A 38 -17.10 3.73 -1.36
CA ALA A 38 -15.95 4.30 -0.64
C ALA A 38 -15.25 3.25 0.22
N LEU A 39 -16.00 2.42 0.97
CA LEU A 39 -15.45 1.34 1.78
C LEU A 39 -14.60 0.38 0.93
N ILE A 40 -15.19 -0.14 -0.15
CA ILE A 40 -14.48 -1.08 -1.02
C ILE A 40 -13.29 -0.41 -1.70
N GLY A 41 -13.43 0.84 -2.17
CA GLY A 41 -12.35 1.60 -2.80
C GLY A 41 -11.15 1.76 -1.87
N VAL A 42 -11.35 2.21 -0.64
CA VAL A 42 -10.28 2.38 0.35
C VAL A 42 -9.64 1.05 0.73
N VAL A 43 -10.44 0.03 1.06
CA VAL A 43 -9.89 -1.29 1.43
C VAL A 43 -9.14 -1.91 0.27
N SER A 44 -9.60 -1.75 -0.98
CA SER A 44 -8.90 -2.24 -2.17
C SER A 44 -7.57 -1.53 -2.40
N ALA A 45 -7.51 -0.21 -2.17
CA ALA A 45 -6.28 0.56 -2.26
C ALA A 45 -5.27 0.12 -1.19
N VAL A 46 -5.70 0.04 0.08
CA VAL A 46 -4.84 -0.39 1.19
C VAL A 46 -4.31 -1.81 0.99
N ASN A 47 -5.17 -2.76 0.61
CA ASN A 47 -4.73 -4.14 0.34
C ASN A 47 -3.81 -4.24 -0.87
N GLY A 48 -4.10 -3.49 -1.94
CA GLY A 48 -3.24 -3.42 -3.11
C GLY A 48 -1.85 -2.90 -2.77
N LEU A 49 -1.79 -1.80 -2.03
CA LEU A 49 -0.55 -1.20 -1.57
C LEU A 49 0.22 -2.11 -0.61
N ASN A 50 -0.44 -2.74 0.35
CA ASN A 50 0.19 -3.69 1.27
C ASN A 50 0.85 -4.85 0.53
N THR A 51 0.13 -5.46 -0.42
CA THR A 51 0.68 -6.55 -1.23
C THR A 51 1.86 -6.09 -2.06
N TYR A 52 1.72 -4.93 -2.68
CA TYR A 52 2.76 -4.33 -3.52
C TYR A 52 4.04 -4.04 -2.73
N VAL A 53 3.91 -3.44 -1.54
CA VAL A 53 5.06 -3.18 -0.66
C VAL A 53 5.68 -4.48 -0.17
N ALA A 54 4.88 -5.47 0.22
CA ALA A 54 5.39 -6.77 0.64
C ALA A 54 6.19 -7.47 -0.49
N GLU A 55 5.69 -7.44 -1.72
CA GLU A 55 6.38 -7.99 -2.90
C GLU A 55 7.71 -7.24 -3.19
N ARG A 56 7.78 -5.93 -2.93
CA ARG A 56 8.98 -5.11 -3.18
C ARG A 56 9.98 -5.12 -2.03
N LEU A 57 9.49 -5.21 -0.80
CA LEU A 57 10.38 -5.36 0.36
C LEU A 57 11.05 -6.74 0.41
N ALA A 58 10.48 -7.74 -0.24
CA ALA A 58 11.18 -8.99 -0.50
C ALA A 58 12.51 -8.76 -1.24
N ASN A 59 12.64 -7.65 -1.98
CA ASN A 59 13.86 -7.27 -2.70
C ASN A 59 14.97 -6.69 -1.81
N PHE A 60 14.73 -6.42 -0.53
CA PHE A 60 15.81 -6.03 0.41
C PHE A 60 16.71 -7.20 0.84
N GLY A 61 16.43 -8.42 0.38
CA GLY A 61 17.07 -9.64 0.85
C GLY A 61 16.42 -10.14 2.16
N ALA A 62 15.95 -11.38 2.15
CA ALA A 62 15.19 -11.93 3.28
C ALA A 62 15.97 -11.93 4.61
N ASN A 63 17.31 -11.97 4.55
CA ASN A 63 18.21 -12.10 5.69
C ASN A 63 19.21 -10.95 5.77
N ALA A 64 18.89 -9.78 5.19
CA ALA A 64 19.81 -8.65 5.15
C ALA A 64 19.24 -7.41 5.84
N PHE A 65 20.13 -6.63 6.43
CA PHE A 65 19.84 -5.30 6.92
C PHE A 65 20.95 -4.33 6.53
N TYR A 66 20.65 -3.04 6.59
CA TYR A 66 21.58 -1.99 6.24
C TYR A 66 21.86 -1.11 7.44
N VAL A 67 23.15 -0.86 7.70
CA VAL A 67 23.58 0.21 8.59
C VAL A 67 23.74 1.47 7.75
N THR A 68 23.08 2.54 8.13
CA THR A 68 22.95 3.78 7.36
C THR A 68 23.24 5.00 8.21
N ARG A 69 23.49 6.14 7.58
CA ARG A 69 23.68 7.40 8.31
C ARG A 69 22.43 7.80 9.11
N TYR A 70 21.26 7.64 8.51
CA TYR A 70 19.99 8.02 9.12
C TYR A 70 19.10 6.82 9.32
N PRO A 71 18.44 6.67 10.49
CA PRO A 71 17.34 5.74 10.64
C PRO A 71 16.15 6.17 9.76
N ILE A 72 15.11 5.35 9.67
CA ILE A 72 13.86 5.79 9.07
C ILE A 72 13.24 6.85 9.98
N ILE A 73 13.16 8.09 9.51
CA ILE A 73 12.66 9.24 10.26
C ILE A 73 11.40 9.77 9.58
N THR A 74 10.31 9.88 10.34
CA THR A 74 9.01 10.42 9.87
C THR A 74 8.76 11.87 10.30
N ASN A 75 9.57 12.38 11.23
CA ASN A 75 9.39 13.69 11.83
C ASN A 75 10.54 14.63 11.40
N ALA A 76 10.20 15.83 10.93
CA ALA A 76 11.19 16.82 10.51
C ALA A 76 12.15 17.27 11.65
N LYS A 77 11.68 17.31 12.90
CA LYS A 77 12.51 17.65 14.06
C LYS A 77 13.60 16.61 14.29
N ASP A 78 13.21 15.32 14.29
CA ASP A 78 14.15 14.23 14.48
C ASP A 78 15.14 14.12 13.31
N PHE A 79 14.73 14.47 12.09
CA PHE A 79 15.62 14.54 10.93
C PHE A 79 16.68 15.65 11.10
N LEU A 80 16.30 16.83 11.56
CA LEU A 80 17.23 17.93 11.80
C LEU A 80 18.22 17.59 12.93
N GLU A 81 17.76 16.90 13.97
CA GLU A 81 18.61 16.40 15.07
C GLU A 81 19.61 15.36 14.55
N ALA A 82 19.11 14.34 13.83
CA ALA A 82 19.97 13.32 13.24
C ALA A 82 20.99 13.91 12.25
N ARG A 83 20.60 14.90 11.45
CA ARG A 83 21.51 15.59 10.52
C ARG A 83 22.67 16.28 11.21
N ARG A 84 22.49 16.76 12.44
CA ARG A 84 23.54 17.43 13.23
C ARG A 84 24.51 16.45 13.88
N HIS A 85 24.01 15.29 14.32
CA HIS A 85 24.78 14.34 15.13
C HIS A 85 25.30 13.13 14.34
N ASN A 86 24.56 12.68 13.33
CA ASN A 86 24.92 11.47 12.59
C ASN A 86 26.02 11.76 11.57
N LYS A 87 27.18 11.17 11.79
CA LYS A 87 28.29 11.22 10.84
C LYS A 87 28.07 10.24 9.67
N LYS A 88 28.64 10.55 8.50
CA LYS A 88 28.67 9.62 7.38
C LYS A 88 29.31 8.31 7.78
N LEU A 89 28.86 7.20 7.21
CA LEU A 89 29.56 5.93 7.33
C LEU A 89 30.73 5.91 6.32
N THR A 90 31.83 5.32 6.73
CA THR A 90 33.07 5.22 5.98
C THR A 90 33.41 3.76 5.66
N PHE A 91 34.38 3.53 4.77
CA PHE A 91 34.92 2.20 4.53
C PHE A 91 35.45 1.54 5.81
N ASP A 92 36.13 2.30 6.65
CA ASP A 92 36.66 1.80 7.90
C ASP A 92 35.52 1.30 8.84
N ASP A 93 34.33 1.93 8.77
CA ASP A 93 33.15 1.45 9.52
C ASP A 93 32.66 0.11 8.98
N MET A 94 32.67 -0.07 7.66
CA MET A 94 32.32 -1.34 7.01
C MET A 94 33.33 -2.44 7.35
N GLU A 95 34.63 -2.16 7.21
CA GLU A 95 35.70 -3.11 7.53
C GLU A 95 35.64 -3.52 9.01
N TYR A 96 35.44 -2.55 9.90
CA TYR A 96 35.28 -2.82 11.33
C TYR A 96 34.09 -3.75 11.61
N LEU A 97 32.94 -3.55 10.96
CA LEU A 97 31.81 -4.45 11.11
C LEU A 97 32.11 -5.83 10.50
N ALA A 98 32.78 -5.89 9.34
CA ALA A 98 33.13 -7.15 8.69
C ALA A 98 34.08 -8.01 9.55
N GLU A 99 35.02 -7.38 10.27
CA GLU A 99 35.98 -8.08 11.13
C GLU A 99 35.37 -8.54 12.46
N HIS A 100 34.40 -7.79 13.03
CA HIS A 100 33.96 -8.04 14.40
C HIS A 100 32.59 -8.74 14.47
N MET A 101 31.77 -8.67 13.42
CA MET A 101 30.45 -9.33 13.44
C MET A 101 30.54 -10.84 13.20
N THR A 102 30.18 -11.61 14.21
CA THR A 102 30.23 -13.07 14.16
C THR A 102 28.96 -13.70 13.56
N LEU A 103 27.84 -12.97 13.53
CA LEU A 103 26.56 -13.42 13.01
C LEU A 103 26.32 -12.97 11.57
N ALA A 104 27.23 -12.20 10.99
CA ALA A 104 27.20 -11.82 9.59
C ALA A 104 27.84 -12.88 8.72
N GLU A 105 27.16 -13.32 7.67
CA GLU A 105 27.70 -14.17 6.63
C GLU A 105 28.55 -13.34 5.65
N GLN A 106 28.03 -12.16 5.28
CA GLN A 106 28.69 -11.22 4.39
C GLN A 106 28.41 -9.78 4.84
N VAL A 107 29.42 -8.93 4.68
CA VAL A 107 29.31 -7.49 4.88
C VAL A 107 29.80 -6.80 3.61
N GLY A 108 28.97 -5.93 3.04
CA GLY A 108 29.28 -5.15 1.84
C GLY A 108 28.93 -3.70 2.01
N ALA A 109 29.23 -2.89 1.02
CA ALA A 109 28.87 -1.48 1.03
C ALA A 109 28.36 -1.02 -0.32
N GLN A 110 27.48 -0.02 -0.29
CA GLN A 110 27.00 0.68 -1.48
C GLN A 110 26.77 2.16 -1.18
N ASP A 111 26.88 2.98 -2.23
CA ASP A 111 26.56 4.41 -2.22
C ASP A 111 25.73 4.73 -3.45
N TRP A 112 24.81 5.68 -3.34
CA TRP A 112 23.92 6.08 -4.42
C TRP A 112 24.10 7.54 -4.76
N ARG A 113 24.16 7.80 -6.07
CA ARG A 113 24.13 9.16 -6.63
C ARG A 113 23.23 9.17 -7.84
N THR A 114 22.89 10.34 -8.29
CA THR A 114 22.17 10.53 -9.56
C THR A 114 23.11 11.18 -10.55
N LYS A 115 23.23 10.62 -11.74
CA LYS A 115 24.12 11.09 -12.81
C LYS A 115 23.48 10.91 -14.17
N ASP A 116 23.88 11.74 -15.12
CA ASP A 116 23.46 11.60 -16.51
C ASP A 116 24.31 10.54 -17.22
N VAL A 117 23.66 9.71 -18.03
CA VAL A 117 24.30 8.65 -18.79
C VAL A 117 24.06 8.84 -20.27
N ARG A 118 25.11 8.69 -21.07
CA ARG A 118 25.06 8.80 -22.54
C ARG A 118 25.54 7.51 -23.18
N GLY A 119 24.83 7.08 -24.23
CA GLY A 119 25.19 5.95 -25.08
C GLY A 119 25.04 6.33 -26.56
N GLY A 120 26.13 6.43 -27.29
CA GLY A 120 26.09 6.94 -28.67
C GLY A 120 25.57 8.36 -28.77
N ASN A 121 24.46 8.55 -29.52
CA ASN A 121 23.80 9.85 -29.69
C ASN A 121 22.60 10.07 -28.73
N GLN A 122 22.39 9.19 -27.79
CA GLN A 122 21.27 9.25 -26.84
C GLN A 122 21.77 9.58 -25.43
N SER A 123 20.92 10.27 -24.64
CA SER A 123 21.16 10.53 -23.23
C SER A 123 19.96 10.13 -22.39
N ILE A 124 20.21 9.77 -21.15
CA ILE A 124 19.21 9.60 -20.10
C ILE A 124 19.70 10.45 -18.93
N ASP A 125 18.84 11.36 -18.49
CA ASP A 125 19.11 12.21 -17.35
C ASP A 125 18.62 11.51 -16.07
N ASP A 126 19.15 11.89 -14.91
CA ASP A 126 18.76 11.38 -13.61
C ASP A 126 18.82 9.84 -13.46
N VAL A 127 19.87 9.21 -13.98
CA VAL A 127 20.13 7.78 -13.80
C VAL A 127 20.69 7.52 -12.40
N GLY A 128 20.18 6.48 -11.73
CA GLY A 128 20.68 6.04 -10.44
C GLY A 128 22.07 5.39 -10.56
N LEU A 129 23.13 6.12 -10.21
CA LEU A 129 24.46 5.56 -10.12
C LEU A 129 24.66 4.87 -8.77
N ARG A 130 24.92 3.57 -8.79
CA ARG A 130 25.13 2.71 -7.62
C ARG A 130 26.60 2.26 -7.58
N GLY A 131 27.37 2.84 -6.67
CA GLY A 131 28.70 2.34 -6.34
C GLY A 131 28.58 1.19 -5.34
N ALA A 132 29.18 0.03 -5.60
CA ALA A 132 29.01 -1.14 -4.76
C ALA A 132 30.30 -1.94 -4.57
N THR A 133 30.37 -2.73 -3.49
CA THR A 133 31.35 -3.81 -3.33
C THR A 133 30.93 -5.04 -4.14
N PRO A 134 31.85 -5.92 -4.55
CA PRO A 134 31.53 -7.09 -5.39
C PRO A 134 30.49 -8.03 -4.80
N ASN A 135 30.48 -8.21 -3.50
CA ASN A 135 29.56 -9.11 -2.78
C ASN A 135 28.14 -8.54 -2.60
N ILE A 136 27.88 -7.30 -3.01
CA ILE A 136 26.52 -6.70 -2.93
C ILE A 136 25.53 -7.50 -3.75
N ILE A 137 25.93 -8.08 -4.88
CA ILE A 137 25.04 -8.88 -5.72
C ILE A 137 24.51 -10.13 -4.97
N ASP A 138 25.28 -10.68 -4.04
CA ASP A 138 24.88 -11.84 -3.22
C ASP A 138 24.05 -11.43 -2.00
N ILE A 139 24.18 -10.18 -1.56
CA ILE A 139 23.43 -9.63 -0.42
C ILE A 139 22.09 -9.07 -0.90
N SER A 140 22.07 -8.36 -2.03
CA SER A 140 20.88 -7.82 -2.65
C SER A 140 20.07 -8.91 -3.36
N THR A 141 18.90 -8.56 -3.86
CA THR A 141 18.08 -9.44 -4.70
C THR A 141 18.23 -9.16 -6.19
N ASP A 142 19.05 -8.17 -6.54
CA ASP A 142 19.34 -7.87 -7.94
C ASP A 142 20.04 -9.07 -8.57
N LYS A 143 19.62 -9.44 -9.78
CA LYS A 143 20.18 -10.54 -10.56
C LYS A 143 20.77 -10.02 -11.84
N ILE A 144 21.76 -10.73 -12.37
CA ILE A 144 22.33 -10.44 -13.68
C ILE A 144 21.66 -11.30 -14.74
N ALA A 145 20.99 -10.66 -15.71
CA ALA A 145 20.33 -11.33 -16.82
C ALA A 145 21.35 -11.78 -17.88
N THR A 146 22.33 -10.93 -18.18
CA THR A 146 23.33 -11.20 -19.22
C THR A 146 24.68 -10.66 -18.78
N GLY A 147 25.76 -11.39 -19.06
CA GLY A 147 27.12 -11.02 -18.63
C GLY A 147 27.41 -11.41 -17.18
N ARG A 148 28.11 -10.56 -16.46
CA ARG A 148 28.54 -10.80 -15.09
C ARG A 148 28.58 -9.52 -14.26
N PHE A 149 28.65 -9.67 -12.93
CA PHE A 149 29.00 -8.57 -12.04
C PHE A 149 30.52 -8.37 -11.98
N PHE A 150 31.00 -7.25 -11.46
CA PHE A 150 32.43 -6.97 -11.35
C PHE A 150 33.07 -7.80 -10.23
N SER A 151 34.31 -8.19 -10.47
CA SER A 151 35.12 -9.02 -9.58
C SER A 151 35.88 -8.18 -8.54
N GLU A 152 36.40 -8.86 -7.51
CA GLU A 152 37.29 -8.25 -6.51
C GLU A 152 38.52 -7.61 -7.13
N SER A 153 39.07 -8.20 -8.20
CA SER A 153 40.19 -7.63 -8.94
C SER A 153 39.83 -6.30 -9.62
N GLU A 154 38.65 -6.23 -10.26
CA GLU A 154 38.19 -5.00 -10.91
C GLU A 154 37.84 -3.92 -9.87
N TYR A 155 37.34 -4.33 -8.71
CA TYR A 155 37.07 -3.44 -7.57
C TYR A 155 38.35 -2.84 -7.00
N SER A 156 39.36 -3.68 -6.70
CA SER A 156 40.65 -3.25 -6.13
C SER A 156 41.49 -2.40 -7.09
N HIS A 157 41.47 -2.72 -8.39
CA HIS A 157 42.16 -1.95 -9.44
C HIS A 157 41.36 -0.72 -9.91
N ARG A 158 40.21 -0.46 -9.34
CA ARG A 158 39.32 0.68 -9.69
C ARG A 158 39.04 0.73 -11.19
N SER A 159 38.70 -0.44 -11.77
CA SER A 159 38.40 -0.58 -13.19
C SER A 159 37.13 0.19 -13.58
N ALA A 160 37.16 0.80 -14.77
CA ALA A 160 36.01 1.53 -15.30
C ALA A 160 35.02 0.57 -15.99
N VAL A 161 34.40 -0.30 -15.22
CA VAL A 161 33.40 -1.28 -15.66
C VAL A 161 32.03 -0.95 -15.06
N ALA A 162 30.98 -1.31 -15.81
CA ALA A 162 29.60 -1.02 -15.41
C ALA A 162 28.66 -2.21 -15.65
N VAL A 163 27.71 -2.39 -14.75
CA VAL A 163 26.51 -3.22 -14.98
C VAL A 163 25.33 -2.29 -15.10
N ILE A 164 24.57 -2.39 -16.18
CA ILE A 164 23.47 -1.50 -16.51
C ILE A 164 22.12 -2.14 -16.21
N GLY A 165 21.15 -1.33 -15.80
CA GLY A 165 19.76 -1.76 -15.67
C GLY A 165 19.09 -1.96 -17.03
N ALA A 166 17.98 -2.70 -17.04
CA ALA A 166 17.29 -3.08 -18.26
C ALA A 166 16.81 -1.88 -19.10
N ASP A 167 16.39 -0.77 -18.48
CA ASP A 167 15.95 0.42 -19.22
C ASP A 167 17.08 1.07 -20.02
N ILE A 168 18.27 1.08 -19.47
CA ILE A 168 19.45 1.63 -20.15
C ILE A 168 19.84 0.72 -21.32
N ALA A 169 19.79 -0.61 -21.10
CA ALA A 169 20.06 -1.58 -22.15
C ALA A 169 19.05 -1.43 -23.31
N ASP A 170 17.75 -1.35 -23.00
CA ASP A 170 16.69 -1.18 -24.00
C ASP A 170 16.86 0.12 -24.79
N ARG A 171 17.24 1.21 -24.11
CA ARG A 171 17.32 2.53 -24.75
C ARG A 171 18.57 2.70 -25.61
N PHE A 172 19.74 2.26 -25.12
CA PHE A 172 20.99 2.48 -25.85
C PHE A 172 21.36 1.33 -26.78
N PHE A 173 20.90 0.11 -26.49
CA PHE A 173 21.35 -1.12 -27.15
C PHE A 173 20.20 -1.99 -27.65
N ALA A 174 19.05 -1.38 -28.03
CA ALA A 174 17.85 -2.11 -28.46
C ALA A 174 18.07 -3.18 -29.56
N SER A 175 19.10 -3.01 -30.39
CA SER A 175 19.41 -3.90 -31.53
C SER A 175 20.83 -4.46 -31.51
N VAL A 176 21.60 -4.23 -30.45
CA VAL A 176 23.02 -4.58 -30.37
C VAL A 176 23.30 -5.15 -28.97
N ASP A 177 24.17 -6.16 -28.90
CA ASP A 177 24.64 -6.67 -27.60
C ASP A 177 25.35 -5.54 -26.82
N PRO A 178 24.91 -5.22 -25.60
CA PRO A 178 25.54 -4.21 -24.76
C PRO A 178 26.92 -4.59 -24.21
N LEU A 179 27.22 -5.89 -24.13
CA LEU A 179 28.47 -6.37 -23.53
C LEU A 179 29.69 -5.89 -24.33
N GLY A 180 30.72 -5.38 -23.60
CA GLY A 180 31.95 -4.82 -24.18
C GLY A 180 31.74 -3.46 -24.85
N LYS A 181 30.54 -2.87 -24.82
CA LYS A 181 30.29 -1.51 -25.30
C LYS A 181 30.59 -0.47 -24.22
N SER A 182 30.86 0.76 -24.65
CA SER A 182 31.16 1.86 -23.73
C SER A 182 29.96 2.78 -23.58
N ILE A 183 29.67 3.17 -22.34
CA ILE A 183 28.75 4.25 -21.97
C ILE A 183 29.52 5.37 -21.28
N LEU A 184 29.00 6.58 -21.35
CA LEU A 184 29.55 7.73 -20.64
C LEU A 184 28.63 8.02 -19.44
N VAL A 185 29.15 7.90 -18.22
CA VAL A 185 28.49 8.30 -16.99
C VAL A 185 29.08 9.62 -16.55
N ASP A 186 28.28 10.69 -16.60
CA ASP A 186 28.73 12.06 -16.28
C ASP A 186 30.06 12.42 -17.02
N GLY A 187 30.15 12.04 -18.32
CA GLY A 187 31.30 12.26 -19.16
C GLY A 187 32.46 11.26 -19.00
N SER A 188 32.44 10.39 -18.02
CA SER A 188 33.46 9.36 -17.79
C SER A 188 33.10 8.04 -18.49
N PRO A 189 34.00 7.43 -19.27
CA PRO A 189 33.71 6.19 -19.99
C PRO A 189 33.77 4.97 -19.09
N PHE A 190 32.76 4.08 -19.24
CA PHE A 190 32.67 2.78 -18.56
C PHE A 190 32.36 1.68 -19.58
N GLU A 191 33.00 0.55 -19.46
CA GLU A 191 32.71 -0.64 -20.25
C GLU A 191 31.54 -1.44 -19.64
N VAL A 192 30.55 -1.77 -20.42
CA VAL A 192 29.41 -2.58 -19.99
C VAL A 192 29.80 -4.05 -19.92
N ILE A 193 29.84 -4.64 -18.74
CA ILE A 193 30.18 -6.05 -18.49
C ILE A 193 29.01 -6.92 -18.13
N GLY A 194 27.84 -6.32 -17.85
CA GLY A 194 26.62 -7.03 -17.51
C GLY A 194 25.39 -6.18 -17.63
N VAL A 195 24.25 -6.85 -17.73
CA VAL A 195 22.89 -6.25 -17.71
C VAL A 195 22.13 -6.91 -16.58
N ALA A 196 21.54 -6.10 -15.71
CA ALA A 196 20.71 -6.57 -14.61
C ALA A 196 19.35 -7.08 -15.12
N ASP A 197 18.78 -8.03 -14.39
CA ASP A 197 17.43 -8.53 -14.63
C ASP A 197 16.40 -7.42 -14.38
N ARG A 198 15.24 -7.55 -15.00
CA ARG A 198 14.19 -6.53 -14.95
C ARG A 198 13.43 -6.57 -13.63
N ASN A 199 13.55 -5.48 -12.86
CA ASN A 199 12.80 -5.26 -11.61
C ASN A 199 11.41 -4.64 -11.85
N GLY A 200 11.21 -3.98 -13.01
CA GLY A 200 9.96 -3.34 -13.42
C GLY A 200 9.75 -1.95 -12.82
N THR A 201 8.48 -1.55 -12.65
CA THR A 201 8.13 -0.20 -12.20
C THR A 201 7.53 -0.20 -10.80
N VAL A 202 7.81 0.85 -10.02
CA VAL A 202 7.27 1.11 -8.69
C VAL A 202 6.57 2.45 -8.71
N PHE A 203 5.25 2.49 -8.47
CA PHE A 203 4.42 3.70 -8.58
C PHE A 203 4.63 4.47 -9.91
N GLY A 204 4.83 3.73 -11.02
CA GLY A 204 5.07 4.33 -12.33
C GLY A 204 6.51 4.80 -12.55
N GLN A 205 7.39 4.67 -11.56
CA GLN A 205 8.82 4.95 -11.71
C GLN A 205 9.59 3.66 -11.95
N SER A 206 10.41 3.64 -12.99
CA SER A 206 11.24 2.49 -13.28
C SER A 206 12.26 2.23 -12.18
N GLN A 207 12.41 0.95 -11.82
CA GLN A 207 13.47 0.46 -10.93
C GLN A 207 14.70 -0.02 -11.73
N ASP A 208 14.62 0.02 -13.05
CA ASP A 208 15.62 -0.50 -13.97
C ASP A 208 16.50 0.61 -14.59
N ASN A 209 16.29 1.89 -14.18
CA ASN A 209 17.07 3.04 -14.59
C ASN A 209 18.27 3.27 -13.66
N PHE A 210 19.25 2.37 -13.69
CA PHE A 210 20.45 2.46 -12.87
C PHE A 210 21.70 1.91 -13.55
N VAL A 211 22.87 2.31 -13.03
CA VAL A 211 24.19 1.79 -13.39
C VAL A 211 24.93 1.39 -12.12
N TYR A 212 25.37 0.14 -12.01
CA TYR A 212 26.32 -0.31 -10.99
C TYR A 212 27.75 -0.10 -11.48
N VAL A 213 28.60 0.45 -10.62
CA VAL A 213 30.05 0.58 -10.82
C VAL A 213 30.77 0.15 -9.54
N PRO A 214 32.05 -0.25 -9.60
CA PRO A 214 32.81 -0.48 -8.38
C PRO A 214 32.85 0.78 -7.52
N LEU A 215 32.56 0.65 -6.22
CA LEU A 215 32.49 1.80 -5.30
C LEU A 215 33.83 2.56 -5.23
N THR A 216 34.95 1.83 -5.34
CA THR A 216 36.29 2.40 -5.42
C THR A 216 36.50 3.25 -6.67
N THR A 217 35.91 2.83 -7.81
CA THR A 217 35.96 3.60 -9.08
C THR A 217 35.06 4.83 -8.97
N MET A 218 33.87 4.68 -8.38
CA MET A 218 32.95 5.81 -8.16
C MET A 218 33.65 6.92 -7.36
N TYR A 219 34.34 6.57 -6.28
CA TYR A 219 35.06 7.55 -5.45
C TYR A 219 36.33 8.10 -6.13
N LYS A 220 36.98 7.32 -7.00
CA LYS A 220 38.11 7.82 -7.81
C LYS A 220 37.64 8.90 -8.78
N VAL A 221 36.46 8.73 -9.41
CA VAL A 221 35.96 9.62 -10.48
C VAL A 221 35.27 10.85 -9.89
N TRP A 222 34.39 10.68 -8.90
CA TRP A 222 33.55 11.77 -8.39
C TRP A 222 33.85 12.17 -6.94
N GLY A 223 34.87 11.58 -6.33
CA GLY A 223 35.21 11.83 -4.93
C GLY A 223 34.20 11.22 -3.95
N ASN A 224 34.47 11.34 -2.68
CA ASN A 224 33.63 10.89 -1.57
C ASN A 224 33.04 12.07 -0.76
N GLU A 225 33.36 13.30 -1.17
CA GLU A 225 32.93 14.54 -0.54
C GLU A 225 32.05 15.34 -1.49
N GLY A 226 31.19 16.19 -0.94
CA GLY A 226 30.29 17.04 -1.70
C GLY A 226 28.85 16.98 -1.19
N PRO A 227 27.96 17.83 -1.72
CA PRO A 227 26.56 17.90 -1.29
C PRO A 227 25.78 16.60 -1.54
N ASP A 228 26.14 15.85 -2.59
CA ASP A 228 25.48 14.59 -2.98
C ASP A 228 26.06 13.36 -2.25
N ALA A 229 27.20 13.48 -1.57
CA ALA A 229 27.83 12.38 -0.85
C ALA A 229 27.15 12.15 0.49
N GLN A 230 26.27 11.17 0.58
CA GLN A 230 25.59 10.81 1.84
C GLN A 230 26.39 9.84 2.72
N GLY A 231 27.48 9.28 2.19
CA GLY A 231 28.25 8.19 2.80
C GLY A 231 27.71 6.83 2.38
N ILE A 232 28.49 5.79 2.66
CA ILE A 232 28.09 4.43 2.31
C ILE A 232 26.94 3.92 3.18
N TRP A 233 26.20 2.99 2.62
CA TRP A 233 25.34 2.10 3.37
C TRP A 233 26.04 0.77 3.51
N VAL A 234 26.16 0.29 4.73
CA VAL A 234 26.79 -1.01 4.99
C VAL A 234 25.70 -2.07 4.99
N ALA A 235 25.74 -2.95 4.03
CA ALA A 235 24.83 -4.08 3.90
C ALA A 235 25.38 -5.27 4.69
N VAL A 236 24.57 -5.87 5.52
CA VAL A 236 24.93 -7.04 6.34
C VAL A 236 23.95 -8.15 6.00
N LYS A 237 24.46 -9.28 5.51
CA LYS A 237 23.69 -10.49 5.30
C LYS A 237 23.95 -11.46 6.44
N CYS A 238 22.88 -11.98 7.03
CA CYS A 238 22.92 -12.97 8.07
C CYS A 238 22.75 -14.39 7.50
N SER A 239 23.26 -15.41 8.19
CA SER A 239 23.13 -16.81 7.80
C SER A 239 21.69 -17.32 7.81
N SER A 240 20.83 -16.76 8.67
CA SER A 240 19.40 -17.09 8.73
C SER A 240 18.57 -15.90 9.25
N PRO A 241 17.23 -15.87 8.98
CA PRO A 241 16.34 -14.86 9.55
C PRO A 241 16.33 -14.87 11.08
N ASP A 242 16.50 -16.02 11.71
CA ASP A 242 16.36 -16.20 13.16
C ASP A 242 17.45 -15.45 13.95
N VAL A 243 18.63 -15.28 13.36
CA VAL A 243 19.75 -14.57 13.99
C VAL A 243 19.76 -13.06 13.66
N MET A 244 18.85 -12.58 12.82
CA MET A 244 18.88 -11.21 12.31
C MET A 244 18.74 -10.15 13.43
N GLU A 245 17.85 -10.37 14.40
CA GLU A 245 17.70 -9.44 15.52
C GLU A 245 18.95 -9.39 16.41
N GLN A 246 19.59 -10.56 16.61
CA GLN A 246 20.84 -10.61 17.35
C GLN A 246 21.98 -9.94 16.56
N ALA A 247 22.04 -10.14 15.24
CA ALA A 247 23.02 -9.50 14.37
C ALA A 247 22.83 -7.97 14.31
N LYS A 248 21.59 -7.48 14.28
CA LYS A 248 21.28 -6.04 14.42
C LYS A 248 21.76 -5.51 15.79
N GLY A 249 21.58 -6.29 16.86
CA GLY A 249 22.10 -5.97 18.20
C GLY A 249 23.63 -5.88 18.24
N GLN A 250 24.33 -6.84 17.58
CA GLN A 250 25.79 -6.79 17.43
C GLN A 250 26.24 -5.56 16.65
N ALA A 251 25.64 -5.31 15.47
CA ALA A 251 25.98 -4.14 14.65
C ALA A 251 25.80 -2.84 15.44
N ARG A 252 24.69 -2.74 16.22
CA ARG A 252 24.44 -1.59 17.09
C ARG A 252 25.53 -1.43 18.15
N ALA A 253 25.89 -2.50 18.85
CA ALA A 253 26.90 -2.46 19.90
C ALA A 253 28.27 -2.04 19.33
N PHE A 254 28.70 -2.62 18.21
CA PHE A 254 29.96 -2.29 17.59
C PHE A 254 30.01 -0.85 17.04
N MET A 255 28.93 -0.40 16.40
CA MET A 255 28.88 0.98 15.91
C MET A 255 28.83 2.01 17.05
N ARG A 256 28.13 1.73 18.15
CA ARG A 256 28.15 2.58 19.34
C ARG A 256 29.55 2.68 19.97
N ALA A 257 30.21 1.51 20.13
CA ALA A 257 31.60 1.47 20.65
C ALA A 257 32.54 2.27 19.75
N ARG A 258 32.49 2.08 18.42
CA ARG A 258 33.35 2.78 17.45
C ARG A 258 33.10 4.29 17.44
N ARG A 259 31.86 4.73 17.72
CA ARG A 259 31.48 6.16 17.73
C ARG A 259 31.53 6.77 19.11
N HIS A 260 32.04 6.06 20.10
CA HIS A 260 32.17 6.51 21.51
C HIS A 260 30.84 7.05 22.05
N GLN A 261 29.73 6.33 21.80
CA GLN A 261 28.41 6.72 22.28
C GLN A 261 28.12 6.17 23.67
N ASP A 262 27.58 7.01 24.53
CA ASP A 262 27.15 6.59 25.86
C ASP A 262 25.89 5.72 25.80
N PHE A 263 25.69 4.90 26.84
CA PHE A 263 24.57 3.92 26.86
C PHE A 263 23.20 4.60 26.71
N ASN A 264 23.02 5.79 27.22
CA ASN A 264 21.76 6.54 27.22
C ASN A 264 21.55 7.39 25.96
N ASP A 265 22.55 7.51 25.10
CA ASP A 265 22.42 8.28 23.86
C ASP A 265 21.52 7.59 22.84
N LYS A 266 20.85 8.37 22.00
CA LYS A 266 20.22 7.85 20.79
C LYS A 266 21.32 7.39 19.82
N ASP A 267 21.05 6.39 19.01
CA ASP A 267 21.99 5.93 17.99
C ASP A 267 22.26 7.06 16.96
N PHE A 268 23.55 7.36 16.70
CA PHE A 268 23.97 8.33 15.68
C PHE A 268 24.16 7.69 14.30
N PHE A 269 23.40 6.64 14.05
CA PHE A 269 23.28 5.89 12.80
C PHE A 269 21.91 5.24 12.75
N GLY A 270 21.55 4.70 11.58
CA GLY A 270 20.31 3.93 11.38
C GLY A 270 20.61 2.46 11.15
N ILE A 271 19.69 1.58 11.52
CA ILE A 271 19.63 0.20 11.08
C ILE A 271 18.29 0.01 10.38
N ILE A 272 18.33 -0.34 9.09
CA ILE A 272 17.15 -0.48 8.24
C ILE A 272 17.08 -1.93 7.75
N SER A 273 15.93 -2.56 7.94
CA SER A 273 15.63 -3.90 7.40
C SER A 273 14.24 -3.89 6.76
N SER A 274 13.91 -4.94 6.01
CA SER A 274 12.56 -5.13 5.46
C SER A 274 11.46 -4.98 6.50
N GLU A 275 11.70 -5.49 7.71
CA GLU A 275 10.75 -5.39 8.84
C GLU A 275 10.56 -3.96 9.32
N SER A 276 11.66 -3.17 9.38
CA SER A 276 11.59 -1.76 9.77
C SER A 276 10.73 -0.94 8.80
N VAL A 277 10.89 -1.20 7.50
CA VAL A 277 10.11 -0.54 6.45
C VAL A 277 8.65 -1.02 6.50
N THR A 278 8.41 -2.32 6.66
CA THR A 278 7.06 -2.89 6.81
C THR A 278 6.36 -2.34 8.05
N GLY A 279 7.07 -2.23 9.17
CA GLY A 279 6.54 -1.66 10.41
C GLY A 279 6.08 -0.21 10.24
N LEU A 280 6.91 0.63 9.63
CA LEU A 280 6.55 2.01 9.29
C LEU A 280 5.35 2.08 8.33
N TRP A 281 5.38 1.23 7.30
CA TRP A 281 4.29 1.12 6.35
C TRP A 281 2.96 0.81 7.03
N ASN A 282 2.93 -0.22 7.87
CA ASN A 282 1.76 -0.62 8.63
C ASN A 282 1.25 0.49 9.56
N GLN A 283 2.15 1.25 10.17
CA GLN A 283 1.79 2.38 11.01
C GLN A 283 1.10 3.50 10.21
N ILE A 284 1.65 3.89 9.07
CA ILE A 284 1.09 4.95 8.21
C ILE A 284 -0.25 4.51 7.63
N PHE A 285 -0.30 3.33 7.01
CA PHE A 285 -1.50 2.86 6.33
C PHE A 285 -2.57 2.35 7.30
N GLY A 286 -2.18 1.84 8.47
CA GLY A 286 -3.12 1.56 9.56
C GLY A 286 -3.85 2.83 10.03
N GLY A 287 -3.13 3.94 10.15
CA GLY A 287 -3.73 5.24 10.45
C GLY A 287 -4.73 5.71 9.38
N ILE A 288 -4.34 5.60 8.10
CA ILE A 288 -5.22 5.94 6.95
C ILE A 288 -6.45 5.03 6.92
N ALA A 289 -6.29 3.73 7.13
CA ALA A 289 -7.39 2.77 7.16
C ALA A 289 -8.39 3.10 8.28
N ASN A 290 -7.91 3.38 9.49
CA ASN A 290 -8.76 3.74 10.63
C ASN A 290 -9.52 5.05 10.39
N ALA A 291 -8.86 6.08 9.87
CA ALA A 291 -9.50 7.34 9.49
C ALA A 291 -10.58 7.13 8.42
N SER A 292 -10.30 6.28 7.43
CA SER A 292 -11.24 5.95 6.36
C SER A 292 -12.45 5.19 6.87
N ILE A 293 -12.28 4.25 7.81
CA ILE A 293 -13.40 3.57 8.48
C ILE A 293 -14.29 4.60 9.20
N GLY A 294 -13.70 5.59 9.86
CA GLY A 294 -14.44 6.68 10.49
C GLY A 294 -15.31 7.45 9.48
N ILE A 295 -14.72 7.86 8.35
CA ILE A 295 -15.45 8.59 7.28
C ILE A 295 -16.56 7.73 6.69
N VAL A 296 -16.30 6.46 6.38
CA VAL A 296 -17.29 5.52 5.84
C VAL A 296 -18.44 5.31 6.83
N SER A 297 -18.14 5.23 8.13
CA SER A 297 -19.16 5.10 9.17
C SER A 297 -20.12 6.30 9.18
N VAL A 298 -19.59 7.51 8.99
CA VAL A 298 -20.43 8.73 8.86
C VAL A 298 -21.34 8.63 7.64
N PHE A 299 -20.85 8.21 6.48
CA PHE A 299 -21.69 8.02 5.28
C PHE A 299 -22.75 6.94 5.48
N LEU A 300 -22.43 5.85 6.19
CA LEU A 300 -23.40 4.79 6.52
C LEU A 300 -24.50 5.33 7.45
N VAL A 301 -24.16 6.15 8.44
CA VAL A 301 -25.15 6.79 9.33
C VAL A 301 -26.03 7.75 8.52
N ILE A 302 -25.45 8.60 7.68
CA ILE A 302 -26.22 9.52 6.82
C ILE A 302 -27.18 8.73 5.91
N GLY A 303 -26.68 7.68 5.22
CA GLY A 303 -27.49 6.80 4.39
C GLY A 303 -28.62 6.11 5.19
N GLY A 304 -28.32 5.65 6.39
CA GLY A 304 -29.31 5.07 7.32
C GLY A 304 -30.39 6.07 7.75
N VAL A 305 -30.01 7.30 8.07
CA VAL A 305 -31.00 8.36 8.41
C VAL A 305 -31.89 8.69 7.22
N VAL A 306 -31.35 8.70 6.01
CA VAL A 306 -32.14 8.89 4.78
C VAL A 306 -33.14 7.74 4.61
N ILE A 307 -32.70 6.47 4.79
CA ILE A 307 -33.57 5.31 4.77
C ILE A 307 -34.69 5.48 5.80
N MET A 308 -34.35 5.84 7.03
CA MET A 308 -35.33 6.07 8.12
C MET A 308 -36.38 7.13 7.74
N ASN A 309 -35.96 8.27 7.21
CA ASN A 309 -36.86 9.37 6.84
C ASN A 309 -37.82 8.97 5.70
N ILE A 310 -37.29 8.25 4.71
CA ILE A 310 -38.13 7.79 3.58
C ILE A 310 -39.08 6.69 4.00
N MET A 311 -38.65 5.80 4.88
CA MET A 311 -39.56 4.79 5.46
C MET A 311 -40.67 5.43 6.29
N LEU A 312 -40.36 6.51 7.03
CA LEU A 312 -41.40 7.28 7.76
C LEU A 312 -42.43 7.90 6.79
N ALA A 313 -42.00 8.51 5.71
CA ALA A 313 -42.85 9.04 4.66
C ALA A 313 -43.70 7.94 4.03
N SER A 314 -43.11 6.77 3.72
CA SER A 314 -43.85 5.62 3.19
C SER A 314 -44.92 5.08 4.18
N VAL A 315 -44.60 5.06 5.48
CA VAL A 315 -45.58 4.67 6.52
C VAL A 315 -46.76 5.64 6.56
N THR A 316 -46.51 6.96 6.46
CA THR A 316 -47.60 7.97 6.46
C THR A 316 -48.44 7.86 5.20
N GLU A 317 -47.85 7.67 4.02
CA GLU A 317 -48.57 7.49 2.75
C GLU A 317 -49.46 6.21 2.75
N ARG A 318 -49.00 5.14 3.43
CA ARG A 318 -49.67 3.84 3.50
C ARG A 318 -50.50 3.65 4.81
N THR A 319 -50.80 4.72 5.54
CA THR A 319 -51.50 4.64 6.85
C THR A 319 -52.84 3.93 6.75
N GLN A 320 -53.67 4.25 5.74
CA GLN A 320 -54.99 3.61 5.54
C GLN A 320 -54.84 2.11 5.19
N GLU A 321 -53.87 1.74 4.36
CA GLU A 321 -53.58 0.35 4.00
C GLU A 321 -53.16 -0.47 5.22
N ILE A 322 -52.31 0.09 6.10
CA ILE A 322 -51.88 -0.54 7.35
C ILE A 322 -53.10 -0.70 8.29
N GLY A 323 -53.96 0.32 8.38
CA GLY A 323 -55.17 0.29 9.13
C GLY A 323 -56.11 -0.82 8.67
N LEU A 324 -56.33 -0.96 7.35
CA LEU A 324 -57.15 -2.00 6.77
C LEU A 324 -56.58 -3.41 7.06
N ARG A 325 -55.28 -3.63 6.91
CA ARG A 325 -54.67 -4.93 7.25
C ARG A 325 -54.85 -5.30 8.71
N LYS A 326 -54.72 -4.34 9.60
CA LYS A 326 -54.96 -4.56 11.04
C LYS A 326 -56.40 -4.82 11.39
N SER A 327 -57.37 -4.17 10.74
CA SER A 327 -58.80 -4.41 10.96
C SER A 327 -59.23 -5.82 10.50
N VAL A 328 -58.52 -6.38 9.48
CA VAL A 328 -58.74 -7.78 9.01
C VAL A 328 -57.91 -8.79 9.84
N GLY A 329 -57.19 -8.37 10.88
CA GLY A 329 -56.56 -9.26 11.86
C GLY A 329 -55.06 -9.43 11.75
N ALA A 330 -54.34 -8.62 10.97
CA ALA A 330 -52.87 -8.65 10.92
C ALA A 330 -52.25 -8.30 12.29
N ARG A 331 -51.27 -9.12 12.73
CA ARG A 331 -50.58 -8.91 14.00
C ARG A 331 -49.56 -7.78 13.90
N ARG A 332 -49.28 -7.09 14.99
CA ARG A 332 -48.25 -6.05 15.07
C ARG A 332 -46.89 -6.55 14.55
N ARG A 333 -46.55 -7.82 14.83
CA ARG A 333 -45.31 -8.45 14.39
C ARG A 333 -45.24 -8.60 12.86
N ASP A 334 -46.37 -8.86 12.22
CA ASP A 334 -46.41 -9.08 10.75
C ASP A 334 -46.12 -7.75 10.03
N ILE A 335 -46.73 -6.66 10.47
CA ILE A 335 -46.47 -5.30 9.97
C ILE A 335 -45.02 -4.90 10.23
N LEU A 336 -44.48 -5.13 11.46
CA LEU A 336 -43.12 -4.81 11.80
C LEU A 336 -42.12 -5.58 10.89
N MET A 337 -42.31 -6.89 10.75
CA MET A 337 -41.44 -7.72 9.91
C MET A 337 -41.46 -7.29 8.44
N GLN A 338 -42.65 -6.91 7.92
CA GLN A 338 -42.80 -6.44 6.55
C GLN A 338 -41.87 -5.22 6.29
N PHE A 339 -41.99 -4.18 7.12
CA PHE A 339 -41.19 -2.95 6.95
C PHE A 339 -39.68 -3.14 7.22
N VAL A 340 -39.33 -4.02 8.18
CA VAL A 340 -37.92 -4.35 8.45
C VAL A 340 -37.31 -5.11 7.26
N VAL A 341 -38.03 -6.06 6.65
CA VAL A 341 -37.58 -6.77 5.48
C VAL A 341 -37.47 -5.80 4.29
N GLU A 342 -38.44 -4.91 4.10
CA GLU A 342 -38.44 -3.89 3.04
C GLU A 342 -37.19 -3.00 3.11
N SER A 343 -36.87 -2.43 4.29
CA SER A 343 -35.68 -1.60 4.48
C SER A 343 -34.36 -2.36 4.30
N SER A 344 -34.35 -3.61 4.80
CA SER A 344 -33.17 -4.48 4.65
C SER A 344 -32.90 -4.85 3.17
N VAL A 345 -33.95 -5.17 2.40
CA VAL A 345 -33.84 -5.46 0.97
C VAL A 345 -33.39 -4.23 0.20
N MET A 346 -33.96 -3.05 0.47
CA MET A 346 -33.53 -1.80 -0.15
C MET A 346 -32.04 -1.55 0.08
N SER A 347 -31.60 -1.68 1.34
CA SER A 347 -30.20 -1.45 1.70
C SER A 347 -29.27 -2.50 1.09
N ALA A 348 -29.70 -3.77 0.99
CA ALA A 348 -28.93 -4.81 0.32
C ALA A 348 -28.78 -4.52 -1.20
N VAL A 349 -29.85 -4.06 -1.86
CA VAL A 349 -29.79 -3.63 -3.27
C VAL A 349 -28.84 -2.46 -3.45
N GLY A 350 -28.92 -1.45 -2.56
CA GLY A 350 -27.98 -0.32 -2.54
C GLY A 350 -26.53 -0.79 -2.35
N GLY A 351 -26.32 -1.75 -1.45
CA GLY A 351 -25.03 -2.39 -1.22
C GLY A 351 -24.49 -3.10 -2.46
N ILE A 352 -25.32 -3.88 -3.16
CA ILE A 352 -24.94 -4.58 -4.40
C ILE A 352 -24.56 -3.58 -5.50
N ILE A 353 -25.37 -2.53 -5.68
CA ILE A 353 -25.07 -1.47 -6.66
C ILE A 353 -23.78 -0.75 -6.28
N GLY A 354 -23.58 -0.46 -5.00
CA GLY A 354 -22.33 0.11 -4.48
C GLY A 354 -21.10 -0.77 -4.76
N VAL A 355 -21.24 -2.08 -4.59
CA VAL A 355 -20.18 -3.06 -4.95
C VAL A 355 -19.86 -3.00 -6.44
N LEU A 356 -20.87 -3.05 -7.30
CA LEU A 356 -20.69 -3.01 -8.76
C LEU A 356 -19.98 -1.70 -9.17
N LEU A 357 -20.43 -0.57 -8.62
CA LEU A 357 -19.80 0.72 -8.85
C LEU A 357 -18.36 0.75 -8.35
N ALA A 358 -18.09 0.20 -7.16
CA ALA A 358 -16.74 0.10 -6.61
C ALA A 358 -15.80 -0.71 -7.52
N ILE A 359 -16.27 -1.84 -8.06
CA ILE A 359 -15.49 -2.66 -9.00
C ILE A 359 -15.15 -1.88 -10.28
N VAL A 360 -16.11 -1.12 -10.81
CA VAL A 360 -15.86 -0.26 -11.96
C VAL A 360 -14.83 0.82 -11.64
N VAL A 361 -15.04 1.55 -10.55
CA VAL A 361 -14.15 2.63 -10.11
C VAL A 361 -12.73 2.12 -9.85
N THR A 362 -12.58 1.00 -9.13
CA THR A 362 -11.25 0.42 -8.83
C THR A 362 -10.55 -0.06 -10.10
N ARG A 363 -11.25 -0.61 -11.08
CA ARG A 363 -10.68 -0.98 -12.39
C ARG A 363 -10.25 0.23 -13.22
N VAL A 364 -11.06 1.29 -13.22
CA VAL A 364 -10.71 2.54 -13.91
C VAL A 364 -9.47 3.17 -13.28
N ILE A 365 -9.42 3.27 -11.95
CA ILE A 365 -8.25 3.80 -11.24
C ILE A 365 -7.00 2.94 -11.54
N ALA A 366 -7.11 1.61 -11.47
CA ALA A 366 -5.98 0.72 -11.78
C ALA A 366 -5.51 0.81 -13.25
N GLY A 367 -6.38 1.19 -14.18
CA GLY A 367 -6.01 1.41 -15.58
C GLY A 367 -5.41 2.78 -15.87
N LEU A 368 -5.78 3.80 -15.09
CA LEU A 368 -5.31 5.17 -15.29
C LEU A 368 -4.10 5.53 -14.41
N THR A 369 -3.87 4.80 -13.35
CA THR A 369 -2.80 5.06 -12.38
C THR A 369 -1.99 3.77 -12.14
N PRO A 370 -0.69 3.88 -11.81
CA PRO A 370 0.12 2.73 -11.42
C PRO A 370 -0.24 2.18 -10.02
N MET A 371 -1.38 2.58 -9.46
CA MET A 371 -1.81 2.12 -8.15
C MET A 371 -2.34 0.69 -8.20
N PRO A 372 -1.76 -0.25 -7.46
CA PRO A 372 -2.27 -1.61 -7.38
C PRO A 372 -3.59 -1.62 -6.59
N MET A 373 -4.69 -1.95 -7.26
CA MET A 373 -6.00 -2.10 -6.63
C MET A 373 -6.35 -3.59 -6.54
N ARG A 374 -6.41 -4.13 -5.32
CA ARG A 374 -6.83 -5.53 -5.09
C ARG A 374 -8.06 -5.56 -4.19
N THR A 375 -9.18 -5.99 -4.73
CA THR A 375 -10.45 -6.13 -4.00
C THR A 375 -10.63 -7.58 -3.56
N PRO A 376 -10.43 -7.93 -2.27
CA PRO A 376 -10.71 -9.27 -1.78
C PRO A 376 -12.21 -9.58 -1.79
N LEU A 377 -12.60 -10.79 -2.17
CA LEU A 377 -14.01 -11.22 -2.17
C LEU A 377 -14.64 -11.15 -0.77
N SER A 378 -13.85 -11.36 0.27
CA SER A 378 -14.30 -11.21 1.67
C SER A 378 -14.82 -9.80 1.98
N VAL A 379 -14.18 -8.77 1.43
CA VAL A 379 -14.59 -7.36 1.61
C VAL A 379 -15.90 -7.07 0.91
N VAL A 380 -16.13 -7.66 -0.27
CA VAL A 380 -17.39 -7.56 -1.00
C VAL A 380 -18.56 -8.12 -0.17
N GLY A 381 -18.39 -9.35 0.34
CA GLY A 381 -19.39 -9.97 1.21
C GLY A 381 -19.64 -9.17 2.50
N PHE A 382 -18.58 -8.69 3.13
CA PHE A 382 -18.66 -7.86 4.33
C PHE A 382 -19.40 -6.54 4.07
N ALA A 383 -19.12 -5.85 2.97
CA ALA A 383 -19.76 -4.59 2.61
C ALA A 383 -21.27 -4.74 2.40
N VAL A 384 -21.73 -5.81 1.72
CA VAL A 384 -23.15 -6.12 1.54
C VAL A 384 -23.80 -6.46 2.89
N ALA A 385 -23.11 -7.24 3.73
CA ALA A 385 -23.65 -7.56 5.06
C ALA A 385 -23.82 -6.30 5.93
N VAL A 386 -22.80 -5.42 5.96
CA VAL A 386 -22.86 -4.16 6.71
C VAL A 386 -23.99 -3.26 6.19
N SER A 387 -24.13 -3.10 4.86
CA SER A 387 -25.22 -2.30 4.30
C SER A 387 -26.60 -2.85 4.68
N THR A 388 -26.78 -4.17 4.67
CA THR A 388 -28.02 -4.83 5.08
C THR A 388 -28.33 -4.60 6.55
N VAL A 389 -27.34 -4.70 7.44
CA VAL A 389 -27.47 -4.41 8.88
C VAL A 389 -27.86 -2.95 9.12
N VAL A 390 -27.29 -2.01 8.37
CA VAL A 390 -27.67 -0.58 8.43
C VAL A 390 -29.14 -0.40 8.06
N GLY A 391 -29.61 -1.03 6.97
CA GLY A 391 -31.02 -1.00 6.58
C GLY A 391 -31.94 -1.57 7.67
N LEU A 392 -31.54 -2.67 8.29
CA LEU A 392 -32.25 -3.30 9.38
C LEU A 392 -32.33 -2.37 10.60
N PHE A 393 -31.23 -1.77 11.01
CA PHE A 393 -31.14 -0.90 12.19
C PHE A 393 -31.98 0.37 12.03
N PHE A 394 -31.79 1.10 10.93
CA PHE A 394 -32.50 2.35 10.67
C PHE A 394 -33.95 2.15 10.21
N GLY A 395 -34.28 0.98 9.65
CA GLY A 395 -35.66 0.59 9.32
C GLY A 395 -36.50 0.17 10.52
N LEU A 396 -35.87 -0.22 11.64
CA LEU A 396 -36.57 -0.75 12.80
C LEU A 396 -37.47 0.30 13.45
N TRP A 397 -37.01 1.56 13.59
CA TRP A 397 -37.84 2.60 14.24
C TRP A 397 -39.08 2.98 13.45
N PRO A 398 -39.04 3.25 12.11
CA PRO A 398 -40.26 3.41 11.31
C PRO A 398 -41.18 2.19 11.34
N ALA A 399 -40.65 0.99 11.29
CA ALA A 399 -41.39 -0.25 11.33
C ALA A 399 -42.15 -0.40 12.68
N MET A 400 -41.50 -0.04 13.79
CA MET A 400 -42.15 -0.01 15.08
C MET A 400 -43.28 1.01 15.12
N LYS A 401 -43.12 2.20 14.55
CA LYS A 401 -44.14 3.23 14.45
C LYS A 401 -45.34 2.74 13.64
N ALA A 402 -45.09 2.15 12.46
CA ALA A 402 -46.15 1.54 11.63
C ALA A 402 -46.93 0.44 12.38
N SER A 403 -46.21 -0.44 13.09
CA SER A 403 -46.81 -1.56 13.83
C SER A 403 -47.71 -1.12 15.01
N LYS A 404 -47.53 0.10 15.53
CA LYS A 404 -48.30 0.66 16.64
C LYS A 404 -49.52 1.49 16.22
N LEU A 405 -49.70 1.77 14.91
CA LEU A 405 -50.85 2.53 14.42
C LEU A 405 -52.19 1.90 14.89
N ASP A 406 -53.14 2.74 15.34
CA ASP A 406 -54.48 2.29 15.68
C ASP A 406 -55.31 2.15 14.39
N PRO A 407 -56.00 1.00 14.15
CA PRO A 407 -56.83 0.79 12.97
C PRO A 407 -57.92 1.85 12.79
N VAL A 408 -58.55 2.31 13.90
CA VAL A 408 -59.66 3.27 13.85
C VAL A 408 -59.15 4.65 13.41
N THR A 409 -58.08 5.13 14.02
CA THR A 409 -57.46 6.42 13.65
C THR A 409 -56.85 6.37 12.24
N ALA A 410 -56.27 5.24 11.83
CA ALA A 410 -55.67 5.08 10.51
C ALA A 410 -56.70 5.11 9.34
N LEU A 411 -57.91 4.71 9.57
CA LEU A 411 -58.99 4.72 8.56
C LEU A 411 -59.72 6.08 8.48
N HIS A 412 -59.61 6.93 9.52
CA HIS A 412 -60.23 8.27 9.58
C HIS A 412 -59.29 9.41 9.17
N THR A 413 -58.02 9.14 8.84
CA THR A 413 -57.09 10.16 8.37
C THR A 413 -57.35 10.43 6.88
N GLU A 414 -57.83 11.66 6.56
CA GLU A 414 -57.92 12.21 5.21
C GLU A 414 -56.56 12.60 4.67
#